data_afcfd02b9fe0f3f169d702c16f6daad9
#
_entry.id   afcfd02b9fe0f3f169d702c16f6daad9
#
_cell.length_a   1.000
_cell.length_b   1.000
_cell.length_c   1.000
_cell.angle_alpha   90.00
_cell.angle_beta   90.00
_cell.angle_gamma   90.00
#
_symmetry.space_group_name_H-M   'P 1'
#
loop_
_entity.id
_entity.type
_entity.pdbx_description
1 polymer ?
#
loop_
_entity_poly.entity_id
_entity_poly.type
_entity_poly.pdbx_seq_one_letter_code
_entity_poly.pdbx_strand_id
1 'polypeptide(L)'
;MTPIQKSQHIFSQKYNKQPELTVYAPGRVNIIGEHTDYNDGFVMPCAINYGTAIAGAKRNDHVWNVYAADLDLSDQFSLDKDIPKSEQKWANYVRGVVKFIQERCPDFKQGADLVISGNVPHSSGLSSSAALEVATGKFCQQLSDLPLSHTDIALIGQKAENKFVGANCGNMDQLISALGQQDHLLMIDCRSLETQPTPVPQDVAVIIVNSNVPHDLVTGEYNTRRQQCERAAEFFGVKALRDVSVAQFKEKEAELTALDPLVAKRARHVVTENQRVLDAVDALKHNDLTRLGELMGQSHDSMRDDFEITVPQIDYLVELAQLVIGKQGGARMTGGGFGGCIVALAPHDKVEAVRKIVADNYEKQTGLKEDFYVCTASQGVRVC
;
A
#
# COMPACT_ATOMS: atom_id res chain seq x y z
N MET A 1 -0.23 19.50 14.34
CA MET A 1 -1.25 18.56 14.83
C MET A 1 -1.12 17.25 14.06
N THR A 2 -1.18 16.11 14.76
CA THR A 2 -1.31 14.80 14.12
C THR A 2 -2.70 14.65 13.48
N PRO A 3 -2.92 13.72 12.53
CA PRO A 3 -4.26 13.46 11.99
C PRO A 3 -5.31 13.17 13.06
N ILE A 4 -4.93 12.43 14.13
CA ILE A 4 -5.80 12.15 15.28
C ILE A 4 -6.23 13.45 15.96
N GLN A 5 -5.27 14.29 16.35
CA GLN A 5 -5.57 15.57 17.01
C GLN A 5 -6.39 16.51 16.11
N LYS A 6 -6.08 16.55 14.80
CA LYS A 6 -6.79 17.41 13.85
C LYS A 6 -8.24 16.95 13.65
N SER A 7 -8.48 15.65 13.45
CA SER A 7 -9.84 15.13 13.27
C SER A 7 -10.71 15.35 14.51
N GLN A 8 -10.17 15.12 15.72
CA GLN A 8 -10.87 15.36 16.98
C GLN A 8 -11.19 16.84 17.20
N HIS A 9 -10.22 17.71 16.97
CA HIS A 9 -10.39 19.15 17.13
C HIS A 9 -11.45 19.71 16.19
N ILE A 10 -11.37 19.39 14.90
CA ILE A 10 -12.33 19.85 13.89
C ILE A 10 -13.71 19.25 14.14
N PHE A 11 -13.79 17.96 14.57
CA PHE A 11 -15.06 17.36 14.97
C PHE A 11 -15.74 18.16 16.08
N SER A 12 -14.99 18.49 17.13
CA SER A 12 -15.53 19.25 18.25
C SER A 12 -16.00 20.64 17.86
N GLN A 13 -15.29 21.32 16.97
CA GLN A 13 -15.70 22.62 16.44
C GLN A 13 -16.95 22.55 15.55
N LYS A 14 -17.00 21.54 14.65
CA LYS A 14 -18.06 21.42 13.65
C LYS A 14 -19.40 20.98 14.25
N TYR A 15 -19.34 20.05 15.22
CA TYR A 15 -20.54 19.44 15.80
C TYR A 15 -20.84 19.87 17.23
N ASN A 16 -20.04 20.76 17.79
CA ASN A 16 -20.17 21.28 19.17
C ASN A 16 -20.31 20.17 20.23
N LYS A 17 -19.63 19.03 20.02
CA LYS A 17 -19.54 17.88 20.93
C LYS A 17 -18.20 17.17 20.75
N GLN A 18 -17.79 16.39 21.77
CA GLN A 18 -16.62 15.54 21.63
C GLN A 18 -16.91 14.32 20.73
N PRO A 19 -15.95 13.79 19.97
CA PRO A 19 -16.14 12.51 19.27
C PRO A 19 -16.28 11.36 20.31
N GLU A 20 -17.18 10.44 20.04
CA GLU A 20 -17.35 9.22 20.84
C GLU A 20 -16.31 8.16 20.50
N LEU A 21 -15.79 8.21 19.29
CA LEU A 21 -14.85 7.25 18.75
C LEU A 21 -13.83 7.96 17.86
N THR A 22 -12.56 7.58 18.02
CA THR A 22 -11.50 7.94 17.09
C THR A 22 -10.74 6.68 16.68
N VAL A 23 -10.54 6.50 15.39
CA VAL A 23 -9.75 5.39 14.83
C VAL A 23 -8.63 5.92 13.95
N TYR A 24 -7.57 5.14 13.81
CA TYR A 24 -6.44 5.47 12.94
C TYR A 24 -6.02 4.24 12.16
N ALA A 25 -5.77 4.40 10.87
CA ALA A 25 -5.19 3.37 10.02
C ALA A 25 -3.97 3.94 9.27
N PRO A 26 -2.84 3.22 9.24
CA PRO A 26 -1.62 3.66 8.58
C PRO A 26 -1.67 3.47 7.06
N GLY A 27 -0.89 4.29 6.34
CA GLY A 27 -0.41 3.93 5.02
C GLY A 27 0.67 2.85 5.08
N ARG A 28 1.27 2.53 3.93
CA ARG A 28 2.27 1.46 3.85
C ARG A 28 3.38 1.79 2.86
N VAL A 29 4.50 1.12 3.03
CA VAL A 29 5.51 0.94 2.00
C VAL A 29 5.77 -0.55 1.80
N ASN A 30 6.03 -0.98 0.57
CA ASN A 30 6.39 -2.37 0.29
C ASN A 30 7.91 -2.52 0.14
N ILE A 31 8.53 -3.36 0.96
CA ILE A 31 9.98 -3.56 0.96
C ILE A 31 10.41 -4.46 -0.19
N ILE A 32 9.65 -5.51 -0.48
CA ILE A 32 9.86 -6.43 -1.60
C ILE A 32 8.58 -7.21 -1.90
N GLY A 33 8.41 -7.71 -3.14
CA GLY A 33 7.19 -8.40 -3.56
C GLY A 33 6.24 -7.47 -4.32
N GLU A 34 6.76 -6.70 -5.27
CA GLU A 34 5.93 -5.79 -6.05
C GLU A 34 5.16 -6.53 -7.15
N HIS A 35 3.87 -6.20 -7.30
CA HIS A 35 2.97 -6.80 -8.30
C HIS A 35 2.75 -8.32 -8.17
N THR A 36 3.02 -8.89 -7.00
CA THR A 36 2.79 -10.32 -6.71
C THR A 36 1.45 -10.57 -6.02
N ASP A 37 0.85 -9.58 -5.40
CA ASP A 37 -0.38 -9.70 -4.59
C ASP A 37 -1.60 -10.15 -5.41
N TYR A 38 -1.85 -9.58 -6.56
CA TYR A 38 -2.92 -10.02 -7.46
C TYR A 38 -2.58 -11.29 -8.28
N ASN A 39 -1.37 -11.84 -8.09
CA ASN A 39 -0.92 -13.14 -8.59
C ASN A 39 -0.96 -14.22 -7.50
N ASP A 40 -1.73 -14.02 -6.44
CA ASP A 40 -1.80 -14.90 -5.26
C ASP A 40 -0.42 -15.10 -4.57
N GLY A 41 0.52 -14.20 -4.79
CA GLY A 41 1.91 -14.33 -4.37
C GLY A 41 2.21 -13.86 -2.96
N PHE A 42 3.50 -13.65 -2.70
CA PHE A 42 4.02 -13.14 -1.43
C PHE A 42 4.41 -11.68 -1.55
N VAL A 43 4.19 -10.93 -0.47
CA VAL A 43 4.62 -9.54 -0.31
C VAL A 43 5.24 -9.33 1.05
N MET A 44 6.08 -8.32 1.22
CA MET A 44 6.65 -7.97 2.51
C MET A 44 6.62 -6.45 2.76
N PRO A 45 5.43 -5.89 2.98
CA PRO A 45 5.26 -4.47 3.34
C PRO A 45 5.54 -4.20 4.82
N CYS A 46 5.59 -2.90 5.15
CA CYS A 46 5.37 -2.43 6.51
C CYS A 46 4.34 -1.28 6.53
N ALA A 47 3.56 -1.24 7.60
CA ALA A 47 2.76 -0.07 7.92
C ALA A 47 3.70 1.07 8.34
N ILE A 48 3.38 2.30 7.97
CA ILE A 48 4.21 3.48 8.26
C ILE A 48 3.54 4.43 9.25
N ASN A 49 4.30 5.32 9.84
CA ASN A 49 3.81 6.30 10.81
C ASN A 49 3.02 7.49 10.18
N TYR A 50 2.67 7.40 8.90
CA TYR A 50 1.71 8.26 8.20
C TYR A 50 0.41 7.50 7.98
N GLY A 51 -0.74 8.17 8.14
CA GLY A 51 -2.02 7.46 8.01
C GLY A 51 -3.23 8.40 8.04
N THR A 52 -4.40 7.80 8.17
CA THR A 52 -5.71 8.47 8.19
C THR A 52 -6.40 8.24 9.52
N ALA A 53 -6.88 9.31 10.14
CA ALA A 53 -7.72 9.26 11.34
C ALA A 53 -9.17 9.62 11.00
N ILE A 54 -10.10 8.94 11.66
CA ILE A 54 -11.53 9.27 11.64
C ILE A 54 -11.97 9.49 13.08
N ALA A 55 -12.45 10.69 13.38
CA ALA A 55 -13.12 11.02 14.63
C ALA A 55 -14.62 11.19 14.37
N GLY A 56 -15.48 10.57 15.18
CA GLY A 56 -16.91 10.63 14.94
C GLY A 56 -17.76 10.24 16.14
N ALA A 57 -19.08 10.38 15.95
CA ALA A 57 -20.10 10.02 16.92
C ALA A 57 -21.36 9.50 16.25
N LYS A 58 -22.14 8.70 16.98
CA LYS A 58 -23.43 8.18 16.54
C LYS A 58 -24.44 9.30 16.28
N ARG A 59 -25.34 9.03 15.35
CA ARG A 59 -26.56 9.80 15.09
C ARG A 59 -27.79 8.96 15.46
N ASN A 60 -28.90 9.64 15.66
CA ASN A 60 -30.20 8.98 15.94
C ASN A 60 -30.98 8.64 14.65
N ASP A 61 -30.37 8.87 13.48
CA ASP A 61 -30.90 8.53 12.18
C ASP A 61 -29.94 7.58 11.44
N HIS A 62 -30.22 7.26 10.18
CA HIS A 62 -29.40 6.38 9.34
C HIS A 62 -28.54 7.16 8.33
N VAL A 63 -28.22 8.42 8.64
CA VAL A 63 -27.46 9.30 7.75
C VAL A 63 -25.98 9.33 8.16
N TRP A 64 -25.10 9.28 7.19
CA TRP A 64 -23.68 9.54 7.33
C TRP A 64 -23.34 10.93 6.82
N ASN A 65 -22.83 11.78 7.72
CA ASN A 65 -22.24 13.08 7.38
C ASN A 65 -20.73 12.96 7.49
N VAL A 66 -20.04 13.08 6.37
CA VAL A 66 -18.58 12.89 6.29
C VAL A 66 -17.93 14.21 5.91
N TYR A 67 -16.96 14.66 6.70
CA TYR A 67 -16.18 15.86 6.41
C TYR A 67 -14.70 15.50 6.28
N ALA A 68 -14.12 15.75 5.12
CA ALA A 68 -12.69 15.59 4.84
C ALA A 68 -11.96 16.90 5.19
N ALA A 69 -11.34 16.94 6.36
CA ALA A 69 -10.76 18.15 6.94
C ALA A 69 -9.55 18.71 6.17
N ASP A 70 -8.84 17.87 5.41
CA ASP A 70 -7.67 18.26 4.64
C ASP A 70 -8.04 18.81 3.25
N LEU A 71 -9.27 18.53 2.78
CA LEU A 71 -9.82 18.97 1.52
C LEU A 71 -10.85 20.10 1.65
N ASP A 72 -11.33 20.34 2.87
CA ASP A 72 -12.49 21.21 3.17
C ASP A 72 -13.74 20.82 2.36
N LEU A 73 -14.01 19.52 2.27
CA LEU A 73 -15.11 18.96 1.50
C LEU A 73 -16.01 18.09 2.39
N SER A 74 -17.31 18.11 2.08
CA SER A 74 -18.31 17.28 2.78
C SER A 74 -18.99 16.32 1.83
N ASP A 75 -19.38 15.16 2.34
CA ASP A 75 -20.22 14.19 1.67
C ASP A 75 -21.33 13.71 2.60
N GLN A 76 -22.49 13.35 2.05
CA GLN A 76 -23.62 12.85 2.82
C GLN A 76 -24.34 11.72 2.08
N PHE A 77 -24.71 10.65 2.82
CA PHE A 77 -25.52 9.56 2.27
C PHE A 77 -26.34 8.88 3.36
N SER A 78 -27.40 8.15 2.96
CA SER A 78 -28.27 7.40 3.85
C SER A 78 -28.03 5.90 3.74
N LEU A 79 -28.16 5.19 4.85
CA LEU A 79 -28.09 3.72 4.93
C LEU A 79 -29.44 3.03 4.66
N ASP A 80 -30.52 3.78 4.48
CA ASP A 80 -31.87 3.23 4.17
C ASP A 80 -32.06 2.85 2.70
N LYS A 81 -31.13 3.27 1.85
CA LYS A 81 -31.17 3.08 0.39
C LYS A 81 -29.86 2.51 -0.10
N ASP A 82 -29.88 1.98 -1.31
CA ASP A 82 -28.62 1.64 -1.97
C ASP A 82 -27.70 2.88 -2.02
N ILE A 83 -26.43 2.68 -1.67
CA ILE A 83 -25.45 3.78 -1.58
C ILE A 83 -24.89 4.03 -3.00
N PRO A 84 -25.25 5.16 -3.64
CA PRO A 84 -24.74 5.50 -4.96
C PRO A 84 -23.30 6.02 -4.90
N LYS A 85 -22.58 6.02 -6.03
CA LYS A 85 -21.32 6.74 -6.14
C LYS A 85 -21.53 8.25 -5.95
N SER A 86 -20.57 8.89 -5.31
CA SER A 86 -20.45 10.34 -5.23
C SER A 86 -19.66 10.87 -6.44
N GLU A 87 -19.92 12.10 -6.85
CA GLU A 87 -19.08 12.82 -7.81
C GLU A 87 -17.69 13.15 -7.21
N GLN A 88 -17.62 13.24 -5.89
CA GLN A 88 -16.37 13.41 -5.15
C GLN A 88 -15.63 12.07 -5.04
N LYS A 89 -14.53 11.91 -5.78
CA LYS A 89 -13.78 10.64 -5.85
C LYS A 89 -13.37 10.09 -4.47
N TRP A 90 -12.92 10.96 -3.58
CA TRP A 90 -12.48 10.55 -2.23
C TRP A 90 -13.61 9.91 -1.40
N ALA A 91 -14.83 10.40 -1.55
CA ALA A 91 -15.99 9.91 -0.81
C ALA A 91 -16.37 8.47 -1.21
N ASN A 92 -16.01 8.03 -2.42
CA ASN A 92 -16.32 6.69 -2.91
C ASN A 92 -15.57 5.59 -2.17
N TYR A 93 -14.41 5.86 -1.58
CA TYR A 93 -13.73 4.91 -0.71
C TYR A 93 -14.55 4.66 0.56
N VAL A 94 -15.05 5.72 1.19
CA VAL A 94 -15.93 5.63 2.38
C VAL A 94 -17.25 4.95 2.04
N ARG A 95 -17.94 5.42 0.99
CA ARG A 95 -19.24 4.87 0.56
C ARG A 95 -19.15 3.40 0.17
N GLY A 96 -18.08 3.01 -0.56
CA GLY A 96 -17.84 1.64 -0.97
C GLY A 96 -17.65 0.70 0.22
N VAL A 97 -16.84 1.08 1.21
CA VAL A 97 -16.62 0.30 2.44
C VAL A 97 -17.94 0.15 3.21
N VAL A 98 -18.67 1.23 3.43
CA VAL A 98 -19.96 1.18 4.16
C VAL A 98 -20.98 0.30 3.43
N LYS A 99 -21.07 0.40 2.10
CA LYS A 99 -21.94 -0.45 1.27
C LYS A 99 -21.61 -1.93 1.46
N PHE A 100 -20.35 -2.31 1.37
CA PHE A 100 -19.96 -3.72 1.50
C PHE A 100 -20.01 -4.24 2.95
N ILE A 101 -19.90 -3.34 3.94
CA ILE A 101 -20.23 -3.70 5.33
C ILE A 101 -21.73 -4.00 5.47
N GLN A 102 -22.63 -3.22 4.87
CA GLN A 102 -24.07 -3.52 4.88
C GLN A 102 -24.40 -4.84 4.18
N GLU A 103 -23.70 -5.18 3.08
CA GLU A 103 -23.87 -6.50 2.45
C GLU A 103 -23.43 -7.65 3.38
N ARG A 104 -22.40 -7.46 4.17
CA ARG A 104 -21.87 -8.47 5.12
C ARG A 104 -22.65 -8.52 6.43
N CYS A 105 -23.14 -7.37 6.89
CA CYS A 105 -23.86 -7.15 8.13
C CYS A 105 -25.16 -6.37 7.81
N PRO A 106 -26.25 -7.02 7.35
CA PRO A 106 -27.46 -6.34 6.85
C PRO A 106 -28.18 -5.48 7.91
N ASP A 107 -27.97 -5.78 9.20
CA ASP A 107 -28.54 -5.01 10.30
C ASP A 107 -27.78 -3.72 10.62
N PHE A 108 -26.64 -3.47 9.95
CA PHE A 108 -25.87 -2.25 10.11
C PHE A 108 -26.59 -1.06 9.47
N LYS A 109 -27.19 -0.21 10.31
CA LYS A 109 -27.93 1.01 9.91
C LYS A 109 -27.57 2.23 10.76
N GLN A 110 -26.55 2.13 11.60
CA GLN A 110 -26.15 3.22 12.49
C GLN A 110 -25.61 4.41 11.71
N GLY A 111 -26.30 5.55 11.77
CA GLY A 111 -25.84 6.83 11.24
C GLY A 111 -24.70 7.43 12.05
N ALA A 112 -23.88 8.26 11.40
CA ALA A 112 -22.71 8.86 12.03
C ALA A 112 -22.40 10.26 11.50
N ASP A 113 -21.93 11.13 12.39
CA ASP A 113 -21.18 12.34 12.03
C ASP A 113 -19.69 12.02 12.15
N LEU A 114 -18.88 12.30 11.12
CA LEU A 114 -17.45 12.04 11.17
C LEU A 114 -16.60 13.11 10.47
N VAL A 115 -15.39 13.24 10.99
CA VAL A 115 -14.31 14.05 10.41
C VAL A 115 -13.12 13.17 10.11
N ILE A 116 -12.63 13.25 8.88
CA ILE A 116 -11.47 12.53 8.36
C ILE A 116 -10.30 13.50 8.24
N SER A 117 -9.13 13.08 8.69
CA SER A 117 -7.87 13.78 8.43
C SER A 117 -6.74 12.79 8.19
N GLY A 118 -5.88 13.04 7.21
CA GLY A 118 -4.74 12.19 6.87
C GLY A 118 -3.46 12.98 6.64
N ASN A 119 -2.33 12.29 6.77
CA ASN A 119 -1.02 12.85 6.46
C ASN A 119 -0.17 11.92 5.57
N VAL A 120 -0.80 10.88 5.00
CA VAL A 120 -0.14 10.08 3.95
C VAL A 120 0.14 11.02 2.77
N PRO A 121 1.39 11.14 2.31
CA PRO A 121 1.72 12.01 1.19
C PRO A 121 0.87 11.69 -0.05
N HIS A 122 0.28 12.72 -0.65
CA HIS A 122 -0.56 12.56 -1.83
C HIS A 122 0.26 12.12 -3.05
N SER A 123 -0.33 11.30 -3.89
CA SER A 123 0.28 10.83 -5.15
C SER A 123 1.67 10.17 -4.99
N SER A 124 1.98 9.69 -3.81
CA SER A 124 3.28 9.06 -3.48
C SER A 124 3.29 7.53 -3.63
N GLY A 125 2.13 6.90 -3.89
CA GLY A 125 2.00 5.45 -3.89
C GLY A 125 2.08 4.80 -2.49
N LEU A 126 1.91 5.58 -1.39
CA LEU A 126 1.97 5.10 -0.01
C LEU A 126 0.61 4.68 0.57
N SER A 127 -0.37 4.40 -0.29
CA SER A 127 -1.68 3.82 0.01
C SER A 127 -2.58 4.63 0.95
N SER A 128 -2.78 5.90 0.62
CA SER A 128 -3.77 6.74 1.32
C SER A 128 -5.20 6.20 1.16
N SER A 129 -5.54 5.57 0.03
CA SER A 129 -6.83 4.92 -0.21
C SER A 129 -7.08 3.79 0.78
N ALA A 130 -6.16 2.84 0.87
CA ALA A 130 -6.27 1.71 1.80
C ALA A 130 -6.33 2.16 3.27
N ALA A 131 -5.55 3.19 3.66
CA ALA A 131 -5.64 3.76 4.99
C ALA A 131 -7.05 4.33 5.28
N LEU A 132 -7.66 5.03 4.31
CA LEU A 132 -9.02 5.55 4.45
C LEU A 132 -10.06 4.43 4.51
N GLU A 133 -9.95 3.41 3.65
CA GLU A 133 -10.85 2.25 3.62
C GLU A 133 -10.81 1.47 4.93
N VAL A 134 -9.61 1.15 5.41
CA VAL A 134 -9.40 0.38 6.64
C VAL A 134 -9.84 1.18 7.87
N ALA A 135 -9.55 2.49 7.93
CA ALA A 135 -10.05 3.37 8.99
C ALA A 135 -11.59 3.40 9.00
N THR A 136 -12.22 3.50 7.81
CA THR A 136 -13.68 3.48 7.67
C THR A 136 -14.27 2.16 8.16
N GLY A 137 -13.69 1.03 7.75
CA GLY A 137 -14.13 -0.30 8.19
C GLY A 137 -14.00 -0.48 9.70
N LYS A 138 -12.89 -0.04 10.29
CA LYS A 138 -12.67 -0.07 11.74
C LYS A 138 -13.64 0.84 12.49
N PHE A 139 -13.92 2.02 11.93
CA PHE A 139 -14.91 2.92 12.51
C PHE A 139 -16.30 2.28 12.54
N CYS A 140 -16.76 1.68 11.44
CA CYS A 140 -18.04 0.94 11.39
C CYS A 140 -18.07 -0.21 12.41
N GLN A 141 -16.99 -1.02 12.46
CA GLN A 141 -16.87 -2.14 13.38
C GLN A 141 -17.08 -1.69 14.83
N GLN A 142 -16.37 -0.64 15.25
CA GLN A 142 -16.44 -0.14 16.63
C GLN A 142 -17.74 0.61 16.92
N LEU A 143 -18.26 1.35 15.93
CA LEU A 143 -19.50 2.13 16.10
C LEU A 143 -20.72 1.24 16.46
N SER A 144 -20.76 0.02 15.93
CA SER A 144 -21.90 -0.89 16.05
C SER A 144 -21.52 -2.28 16.56
N ASP A 145 -20.32 -2.45 17.09
CA ASP A 145 -19.80 -3.73 17.60
C ASP A 145 -19.98 -4.89 16.60
N LEU A 146 -19.60 -4.63 15.33
CA LEU A 146 -19.79 -5.60 14.26
C LEU A 146 -18.80 -6.77 14.41
N PRO A 147 -19.21 -8.03 14.12
CA PRO A 147 -18.36 -9.22 14.23
C PRO A 147 -17.41 -9.32 13.01
N LEU A 148 -16.58 -8.33 12.82
CA LEU A 148 -15.59 -8.24 11.73
C LEU A 148 -14.18 -8.33 12.30
N SER A 149 -13.36 -9.23 11.78
CA SER A 149 -11.92 -9.25 12.05
C SER A 149 -11.20 -8.13 11.30
N HIS A 150 -9.95 -7.83 11.64
CA HIS A 150 -9.13 -6.88 10.86
C HIS A 150 -8.90 -7.37 9.42
N THR A 151 -8.82 -8.69 9.21
CA THR A 151 -8.75 -9.29 7.87
C THR A 151 -10.05 -9.06 7.09
N ASP A 152 -11.23 -9.24 7.72
CA ASP A 152 -12.51 -8.93 7.07
C ASP A 152 -12.57 -7.46 6.64
N ILE A 153 -12.13 -6.54 7.50
CA ILE A 153 -12.07 -5.10 7.20
C ILE A 153 -11.17 -4.84 5.98
N ALA A 154 -9.99 -5.45 5.93
CA ALA A 154 -9.07 -5.31 4.80
C ALA A 154 -9.68 -5.81 3.49
N LEU A 155 -10.31 -6.99 3.50
CA LEU A 155 -10.95 -7.55 2.30
C LEU A 155 -12.19 -6.76 1.85
N ILE A 156 -12.93 -6.18 2.78
CA ILE A 156 -14.03 -5.25 2.47
C ILE A 156 -13.47 -3.98 1.81
N GLY A 157 -12.37 -3.42 2.32
CA GLY A 157 -11.68 -2.29 1.70
C GLY A 157 -11.24 -2.59 0.27
N GLN A 158 -10.54 -3.70 0.05
CA GLN A 158 -10.16 -4.14 -1.30
C GLN A 158 -11.38 -4.32 -2.23
N LYS A 159 -12.46 -4.93 -1.72
CA LYS A 159 -13.71 -5.08 -2.50
C LYS A 159 -14.30 -3.72 -2.87
N ALA A 160 -14.24 -2.74 -1.94
CA ALA A 160 -14.70 -1.38 -2.19
C ALA A 160 -13.86 -0.71 -3.29
N GLU A 161 -12.55 -0.81 -3.22
CA GLU A 161 -11.65 -0.25 -4.23
C GLU A 161 -11.89 -0.89 -5.61
N ASN A 162 -12.00 -2.23 -5.68
CA ASN A 162 -12.17 -2.95 -6.93
C ASN A 162 -13.57 -2.80 -7.56
N LYS A 163 -14.64 -2.92 -6.76
CA LYS A 163 -16.01 -3.03 -7.27
C LYS A 163 -16.79 -1.72 -7.22
N PHE A 164 -16.44 -0.82 -6.28
CA PHE A 164 -17.15 0.45 -6.15
C PHE A 164 -16.33 1.63 -6.71
N VAL A 165 -15.04 1.75 -6.37
CA VAL A 165 -14.18 2.80 -6.94
C VAL A 165 -13.80 2.46 -8.38
N GLY A 166 -13.37 1.23 -8.65
CA GLY A 166 -13.05 0.71 -9.98
C GLY A 166 -11.55 0.52 -10.26
N ALA A 167 -10.71 0.46 -9.22
CA ALA A 167 -9.29 0.15 -9.33
C ALA A 167 -9.06 -1.33 -9.02
N ASN A 168 -8.50 -2.10 -9.96
CA ASN A 168 -8.32 -3.55 -9.81
C ASN A 168 -7.03 -3.91 -9.02
N CYS A 169 -6.91 -3.41 -7.79
CA CYS A 169 -5.77 -3.69 -6.91
C CYS A 169 -5.77 -5.13 -6.33
N GLY A 170 -4.60 -5.57 -5.85
CA GLY A 170 -4.47 -6.74 -4.97
C GLY A 170 -4.95 -6.42 -3.54
N ASN A 171 -4.60 -7.27 -2.59
CA ASN A 171 -5.05 -7.15 -1.19
C ASN A 171 -3.96 -6.66 -0.22
N MET A 172 -2.73 -6.49 -0.69
CA MET A 172 -1.57 -6.12 0.14
C MET A 172 -1.82 -4.86 0.95
N ASP A 173 -2.28 -3.80 0.30
CA ASP A 173 -2.37 -2.46 0.88
C ASP A 173 -3.32 -2.40 2.07
N GLN A 174 -4.50 -2.98 1.91
CA GLN A 174 -5.49 -3.03 2.98
C GLN A 174 -5.08 -4.02 4.08
N LEU A 175 -4.46 -5.16 3.73
CA LEU A 175 -4.00 -6.13 4.72
C LEU A 175 -2.91 -5.54 5.62
N ILE A 176 -1.90 -4.87 5.07
CA ILE A 176 -0.85 -4.27 5.91
C ILE A 176 -1.37 -3.08 6.71
N SER A 177 -2.27 -2.26 6.16
CA SER A 177 -2.92 -1.18 6.91
C SER A 177 -3.73 -1.70 8.09
N ALA A 178 -4.36 -2.87 7.94
CA ALA A 178 -5.16 -3.51 8.99
C ALA A 178 -4.32 -4.31 10.01
N LEU A 179 -3.33 -5.07 9.55
CA LEU A 179 -2.63 -6.11 10.32
C LEU A 179 -1.19 -5.73 10.70
N GLY A 180 -0.68 -4.58 10.27
CA GLY A 180 0.68 -4.13 10.56
C GLY A 180 1.01 -4.22 12.05
N GLN A 181 2.28 -4.50 12.35
CA GLN A 181 2.78 -4.60 13.72
C GLN A 181 3.89 -3.58 13.95
N GLN A 182 3.89 -2.99 15.14
CA GLN A 182 4.92 -2.03 15.52
C GLN A 182 6.31 -2.67 15.40
N ASP A 183 7.25 -1.94 14.78
CA ASP A 183 8.66 -2.33 14.57
C ASP A 183 8.85 -3.62 13.74
N HIS A 184 7.84 -4.03 12.93
CA HIS A 184 7.92 -5.22 12.09
C HIS A 184 7.57 -4.94 10.63
N LEU A 185 8.27 -5.62 9.74
CA LEU A 185 7.79 -5.92 8.39
C LEU A 185 6.80 -7.10 8.51
N LEU A 186 5.87 -7.19 7.59
CA LEU A 186 4.88 -8.26 7.59
C LEU A 186 4.93 -9.03 6.26
N MET A 187 5.52 -10.22 6.25
CA MET A 187 5.34 -11.10 5.10
C MET A 187 3.89 -11.57 5.07
N ILE A 188 3.23 -11.40 3.95
CA ILE A 188 1.83 -11.78 3.71
C ILE A 188 1.79 -12.77 2.55
N ASP A 189 1.18 -13.92 2.77
CA ASP A 189 0.72 -14.80 1.70
C ASP A 189 -0.64 -14.28 1.21
N CYS A 190 -0.68 -13.67 0.03
CA CYS A 190 -1.88 -13.02 -0.49
C CYS A 190 -3.01 -14.02 -0.88
N ARG A 191 -2.72 -15.33 -0.94
CA ARG A 191 -3.71 -16.40 -1.18
C ARG A 191 -4.34 -16.91 0.10
N SER A 192 -3.51 -17.34 1.07
CA SER A 192 -3.99 -17.91 2.34
C SER A 192 -4.36 -16.84 3.36
N LEU A 193 -3.89 -15.61 3.17
CA LEU A 193 -3.97 -14.47 4.10
C LEU A 193 -3.18 -14.71 5.40
N GLU A 194 -2.32 -15.72 5.43
CA GLU A 194 -1.40 -15.93 6.52
C GLU A 194 -0.33 -14.84 6.55
N THR A 195 0.05 -14.43 7.76
CA THR A 195 1.03 -13.38 7.96
C THR A 195 2.17 -13.85 8.85
N GLN A 196 3.39 -13.42 8.51
CA GLN A 196 4.58 -13.68 9.32
C GLN A 196 5.27 -12.35 9.64
N PRO A 197 5.17 -11.86 10.88
CA PRO A 197 5.91 -10.68 11.30
C PRO A 197 7.41 -10.97 11.37
N THR A 198 8.20 -10.03 10.87
CA THR A 198 9.66 -10.09 10.88
C THR A 198 10.19 -8.76 11.43
N PRO A 199 10.93 -8.75 12.55
CA PRO A 199 11.42 -7.52 13.15
C PRO A 199 12.28 -6.71 12.17
N VAL A 200 12.09 -5.40 12.16
CA VAL A 200 13.05 -4.47 11.53
C VAL A 200 14.25 -4.37 12.46
N PRO A 201 15.49 -4.57 11.99
CA PRO A 201 16.67 -4.38 12.83
C PRO A 201 16.70 -2.95 13.42
N GLN A 202 17.02 -2.83 14.71
CA GLN A 202 16.93 -1.55 15.44
C GLN A 202 17.84 -0.44 14.91
N ASP A 203 18.92 -0.81 14.24
CA ASP A 203 19.89 0.10 13.62
C ASP A 203 19.53 0.49 12.19
N VAL A 204 18.39 0.01 11.66
CA VAL A 204 17.94 0.24 10.27
C VAL A 204 16.79 1.21 10.20
N ALA A 205 16.95 2.24 9.36
CA ALA A 205 15.90 3.18 8.98
C ALA A 205 15.18 2.73 7.71
N VAL A 206 13.87 3.00 7.65
CA VAL A 206 13.06 2.93 6.43
C VAL A 206 13.01 4.32 5.82
N ILE A 207 13.68 4.50 4.69
CA ILE A 207 13.73 5.76 3.95
C ILE A 207 12.78 5.66 2.76
N ILE A 208 11.98 6.68 2.55
CA ILE A 208 11.10 6.82 1.38
C ILE A 208 11.46 8.13 0.68
N VAL A 209 11.66 8.09 -0.64
CA VAL A 209 11.87 9.29 -1.43
C VAL A 209 10.82 9.32 -2.55
N ASN A 210 9.96 10.34 -2.53
CA ASN A 210 8.99 10.58 -3.59
C ASN A 210 9.66 11.35 -4.74
N SER A 211 9.57 10.80 -5.93
CA SER A 211 10.14 11.40 -7.14
C SER A 211 9.38 12.64 -7.63
N ASN A 212 8.13 12.79 -7.20
CA ASN A 212 7.20 13.81 -7.71
C ASN A 212 7.00 13.78 -9.24
N VAL A 213 7.26 12.62 -9.87
CA VAL A 213 6.87 12.39 -11.27
C VAL A 213 5.35 12.31 -11.36
N PRO A 214 4.69 13.06 -12.27
CA PRO A 214 3.24 12.99 -12.45
C PRO A 214 2.74 11.59 -12.83
N HIS A 215 1.64 11.14 -12.23
CA HIS A 215 1.13 9.76 -12.31
C HIS A 215 -0.11 9.57 -13.19
N ASP A 216 -0.32 10.30 -14.24
CA ASP A 216 -1.59 10.33 -14.99
C ASP A 216 -1.99 9.00 -15.66
N LEU A 217 -1.07 8.04 -15.83
CA LEU A 217 -1.30 6.79 -16.59
C LEU A 217 -1.33 5.51 -15.75
N VAL A 218 -1.16 5.58 -14.44
CA VAL A 218 -0.93 4.41 -13.56
C VAL A 218 -2.05 3.36 -13.63
N THR A 219 -3.30 3.76 -13.59
CA THR A 219 -4.44 2.81 -13.51
C THR A 219 -4.56 1.95 -14.77
N GLY A 220 -4.37 2.51 -15.96
CA GLY A 220 -4.45 1.77 -17.22
C GLY A 220 -3.31 0.75 -17.36
N GLU A 221 -2.09 1.19 -17.09
CA GLU A 221 -0.90 0.35 -17.18
C GLU A 221 -0.90 -0.77 -16.13
N TYR A 222 -1.38 -0.49 -14.92
CA TYR A 222 -1.53 -1.50 -13.87
C TYR A 222 -2.47 -2.63 -14.31
N ASN A 223 -3.64 -2.31 -14.87
CA ASN A 223 -4.58 -3.30 -15.41
C ASN A 223 -3.97 -4.11 -16.56
N THR A 224 -3.17 -3.47 -17.43
CA THR A 224 -2.45 -4.14 -18.51
C THR A 224 -1.46 -5.18 -17.98
N ARG A 225 -0.68 -4.84 -16.93
CA ARG A 225 0.26 -5.77 -16.28
C ARG A 225 -0.46 -6.97 -15.68
N ARG A 226 -1.60 -6.74 -15.02
CA ARG A 226 -2.43 -7.82 -14.48
C ARG A 226 -2.90 -8.77 -15.57
N GLN A 227 -3.45 -8.26 -16.67
CA GLN A 227 -3.89 -9.09 -17.80
C GLN A 227 -2.73 -9.90 -18.42
N GLN A 228 -1.54 -9.31 -18.52
CA GLN A 228 -0.35 -10.01 -19.02
C GLN A 228 0.05 -11.16 -18.08
N CYS A 229 -0.05 -10.98 -16.76
CA CYS A 229 0.18 -12.05 -15.78
C CYS A 229 -0.88 -13.16 -15.88
N GLU A 230 -2.15 -12.81 -16.06
CA GLU A 230 -3.25 -13.77 -16.24
C GLU A 230 -3.02 -14.64 -17.49
N ARG A 231 -2.61 -14.05 -18.63
CA ARG A 231 -2.22 -14.78 -19.84
C ARG A 231 -1.04 -15.72 -19.62
N ALA A 232 -0.05 -15.29 -18.81
CA ALA A 232 1.07 -16.17 -18.46
C ALA A 232 0.59 -17.37 -17.61
N ALA A 233 -0.28 -17.15 -16.64
CA ALA A 233 -0.86 -18.23 -15.84
C ALA A 233 -1.64 -19.23 -16.70
N GLU A 234 -2.40 -18.76 -17.69
CA GLU A 234 -3.09 -19.61 -18.68
C GLU A 234 -2.11 -20.47 -19.48
N PHE A 235 -0.98 -19.89 -19.94
CA PHE A 235 0.06 -20.65 -20.65
C PHE A 235 0.63 -21.80 -19.80
N PHE A 236 0.85 -21.56 -18.50
CA PHE A 236 1.32 -22.60 -17.58
C PHE A 236 0.21 -23.58 -17.13
N GLY A 237 -1.05 -23.31 -17.46
CA GLY A 237 -2.20 -24.12 -17.04
C GLY A 237 -2.46 -24.05 -15.53
N VAL A 238 -2.13 -22.92 -14.90
CA VAL A 238 -2.29 -22.68 -13.46
C VAL A 238 -3.29 -21.56 -13.19
N LYS A 239 -3.78 -21.50 -11.95
CA LYS A 239 -4.74 -20.46 -11.54
C LYS A 239 -4.08 -19.09 -11.39
N ALA A 240 -2.84 -19.06 -10.91
CA ALA A 240 -2.06 -17.83 -10.71
C ALA A 240 -0.56 -18.14 -10.83
N LEU A 241 0.27 -17.14 -11.14
CA LEU A 241 1.72 -17.30 -11.28
C LEU A 241 2.44 -17.74 -9.99
N ARG A 242 1.80 -17.62 -8.82
CA ARG A 242 2.24 -18.21 -7.56
C ARG A 242 2.50 -19.73 -7.69
N ASP A 243 1.75 -20.41 -8.54
CA ASP A 243 1.83 -21.87 -8.71
C ASP A 243 2.98 -22.32 -9.62
N VAL A 244 3.70 -21.37 -10.22
CA VAL A 244 4.85 -21.63 -11.09
C VAL A 244 6.14 -21.45 -10.32
N SER A 245 6.91 -22.53 -10.15
CA SER A 245 8.24 -22.43 -9.57
C SER A 245 9.25 -21.81 -10.55
N VAL A 246 10.36 -21.28 -10.03
CA VAL A 246 11.47 -20.75 -10.84
C VAL A 246 12.01 -21.82 -11.82
N ALA A 247 12.07 -23.07 -11.39
CA ALA A 247 12.53 -24.17 -12.24
C ALA A 247 11.56 -24.44 -13.41
N GLN A 248 10.26 -24.53 -13.15
CA GLN A 248 9.22 -24.69 -14.17
C GLN A 248 9.19 -23.52 -15.16
N PHE A 249 9.36 -22.30 -14.65
CA PHE A 249 9.44 -21.12 -15.51
C PHE A 249 10.64 -21.23 -16.47
N LYS A 250 11.85 -21.51 -15.95
CA LYS A 250 13.07 -21.65 -16.76
C LYS A 250 12.96 -22.72 -17.83
N GLU A 251 12.28 -23.83 -17.55
CA GLU A 251 12.06 -24.93 -18.51
C GLU A 251 11.22 -24.48 -19.71
N LYS A 252 10.21 -23.62 -19.47
CA LYS A 252 9.25 -23.18 -20.51
C LYS A 252 9.45 -21.74 -20.98
N GLU A 253 10.46 -21.05 -20.47
CA GLU A 253 10.69 -19.64 -20.77
C GLU A 253 10.90 -19.37 -22.26
N ALA A 254 11.67 -20.25 -22.93
CA ALA A 254 11.93 -20.11 -24.38
C ALA A 254 10.65 -20.28 -25.21
N GLU A 255 9.78 -21.23 -24.84
CA GLU A 255 8.49 -21.47 -25.48
C GLU A 255 7.55 -20.26 -25.30
N LEU A 256 7.43 -19.77 -24.05
CA LEU A 256 6.60 -18.60 -23.76
C LEU A 256 7.14 -17.35 -24.45
N THR A 257 8.46 -17.16 -24.51
CA THR A 257 9.09 -16.02 -25.18
C THR A 257 8.83 -16.06 -26.71
N ALA A 258 8.83 -17.23 -27.30
CA ALA A 258 8.50 -17.38 -28.72
C ALA A 258 7.02 -17.07 -29.00
N LEU A 259 6.13 -17.35 -28.05
CA LEU A 259 4.70 -17.08 -28.17
C LEU A 259 4.37 -15.60 -27.90
N ASP A 260 4.85 -15.05 -26.79
CA ASP A 260 4.65 -13.66 -26.39
C ASP A 260 5.81 -13.18 -25.51
N PRO A 261 6.78 -12.42 -26.07
CA PRO A 261 7.96 -11.95 -25.33
C PRO A 261 7.61 -11.06 -24.14
N LEU A 262 6.53 -10.25 -24.23
CA LEU A 262 6.12 -9.38 -23.14
C LEU A 262 5.54 -10.19 -21.97
N VAL A 263 4.68 -11.15 -22.27
CA VAL A 263 4.10 -12.04 -21.26
C VAL A 263 5.19 -12.86 -20.56
N ALA A 264 6.22 -13.31 -21.31
CA ALA A 264 7.36 -14.02 -20.73
C ALA A 264 8.14 -13.15 -19.73
N LYS A 265 8.40 -11.87 -20.07
CA LYS A 265 9.04 -10.90 -19.15
C LYS A 265 8.20 -10.72 -17.87
N ARG A 266 6.87 -10.48 -17.99
CA ARG A 266 6.00 -10.31 -16.81
C ARG A 266 6.00 -11.55 -15.91
N ALA A 267 5.91 -12.74 -16.51
CA ALA A 267 6.00 -14.00 -15.77
C ALA A 267 7.33 -14.16 -15.04
N ARG A 268 8.46 -13.83 -15.72
CA ARG A 268 9.80 -13.87 -15.10
C ARG A 268 9.84 -13.00 -13.85
N HIS A 269 9.37 -11.76 -13.93
CA HIS A 269 9.31 -10.88 -12.77
C HIS A 269 8.53 -11.52 -11.62
N VAL A 270 7.27 -11.90 -11.84
CA VAL A 270 6.40 -12.39 -10.77
C VAL A 270 6.93 -13.66 -10.13
N VAL A 271 7.37 -14.64 -10.94
CA VAL A 271 7.88 -15.92 -10.44
C VAL A 271 9.16 -15.73 -9.62
N THR A 272 10.09 -14.89 -10.11
CA THR A 272 11.34 -14.63 -9.38
C THR A 272 11.14 -13.69 -8.20
N GLU A 273 10.18 -12.75 -8.27
CA GLU A 273 9.87 -11.85 -7.15
C GLU A 273 9.26 -12.61 -5.97
N ASN A 274 8.39 -13.58 -6.22
CA ASN A 274 7.88 -14.47 -5.18
C ASN A 274 9.02 -15.17 -4.42
N GLN A 275 10.01 -15.67 -5.14
CA GLN A 275 11.18 -16.31 -4.52
C GLN A 275 12.02 -15.29 -3.73
N ARG A 276 12.23 -14.07 -4.29
CA ARG A 276 12.96 -13.00 -3.60
C ARG A 276 12.32 -12.62 -2.27
N VAL A 277 10.98 -12.62 -2.16
CA VAL A 277 10.30 -12.35 -0.88
C VAL A 277 10.65 -13.42 0.17
N LEU A 278 10.62 -14.69 -0.20
CA LEU A 278 10.96 -15.79 0.72
C LEU A 278 12.42 -15.72 1.15
N ASP A 279 13.33 -15.45 0.20
CA ASP A 279 14.76 -15.27 0.49
C ASP A 279 15.00 -14.03 1.38
N ALA A 280 14.23 -12.95 1.22
CA ALA A 280 14.32 -11.75 2.04
C ALA A 280 13.84 -11.99 3.48
N VAL A 281 12.79 -12.79 3.68
CA VAL A 281 12.38 -13.25 5.01
C VAL A 281 13.51 -14.03 5.71
N ASP A 282 14.18 -14.91 4.96
CA ASP A 282 15.31 -15.69 5.50
C ASP A 282 16.52 -14.79 5.83
N ALA A 283 16.87 -13.87 4.94
CA ALA A 283 17.93 -12.89 5.18
C ALA A 283 17.69 -12.06 6.46
N LEU A 284 16.46 -11.58 6.65
CA LEU A 284 16.08 -10.81 7.85
C LEU A 284 16.14 -11.66 9.14
N LYS A 285 15.72 -12.92 9.10
CA LYS A 285 15.84 -13.84 10.25
C LYS A 285 17.29 -14.04 10.70
N HIS A 286 18.23 -13.98 9.76
CA HIS A 286 19.66 -14.08 10.03
C HIS A 286 20.35 -12.71 10.20
N ASN A 287 19.59 -11.61 10.20
CA ASN A 287 20.10 -10.24 10.25
C ASN A 287 21.12 -9.93 9.14
N ASP A 288 20.93 -10.53 7.95
CA ASP A 288 21.80 -10.35 6.78
C ASP A 288 21.28 -9.21 5.88
N LEU A 289 21.62 -7.98 6.28
CA LEU A 289 21.27 -6.76 5.54
C LEU A 289 21.96 -6.68 4.17
N THR A 290 23.12 -7.30 4.01
CA THR A 290 23.82 -7.37 2.73
C THR A 290 22.99 -8.18 1.73
N ARG A 291 22.54 -9.36 2.14
CA ARG A 291 21.69 -10.21 1.30
C ARG A 291 20.34 -9.56 0.99
N LEU A 292 19.72 -8.95 1.98
CA LEU A 292 18.47 -8.20 1.78
C LEU A 292 18.66 -7.07 0.76
N GLY A 293 19.74 -6.30 0.85
CA GLY A 293 20.08 -5.24 -0.09
C GLY A 293 20.28 -5.75 -1.53
N GLU A 294 20.95 -6.89 -1.69
CA GLU A 294 21.10 -7.57 -2.99
C GLU A 294 19.73 -7.96 -3.59
N LEU A 295 18.85 -8.54 -2.76
CA LEU A 295 17.50 -8.92 -3.18
C LEU A 295 16.65 -7.71 -3.59
N MET A 296 16.75 -6.60 -2.84
CA MET A 296 16.09 -5.34 -3.20
C MET A 296 16.61 -4.79 -4.54
N GLY A 297 17.92 -4.82 -4.78
CA GLY A 297 18.51 -4.43 -6.06
C GLY A 297 18.03 -5.31 -7.21
N GLN A 298 18.05 -6.64 -7.05
CA GLN A 298 17.52 -7.59 -8.05
C GLN A 298 16.02 -7.37 -8.34
N SER A 299 15.24 -7.03 -7.31
CA SER A 299 13.83 -6.68 -7.47
C SER A 299 13.68 -5.40 -8.30
N HIS A 300 14.50 -4.38 -8.04
CA HIS A 300 14.49 -3.14 -8.83
C HIS A 300 14.85 -3.39 -10.30
N ASP A 301 15.93 -4.13 -10.56
CA ASP A 301 16.33 -4.49 -11.92
C ASP A 301 15.21 -5.25 -12.66
N SER A 302 14.56 -6.19 -12.00
CA SER A 302 13.44 -6.94 -12.58
C SER A 302 12.20 -6.05 -12.83
N MET A 303 11.92 -5.07 -11.96
CA MET A 303 10.87 -4.08 -12.21
C MET A 303 11.17 -3.18 -13.41
N ARG A 304 12.46 -2.83 -13.61
CA ARG A 304 12.91 -2.02 -14.75
C ARG A 304 12.91 -2.83 -16.06
N ASP A 305 13.51 -4.02 -16.07
CA ASP A 305 13.87 -4.75 -17.29
C ASP A 305 12.83 -5.78 -17.70
N ASP A 306 12.16 -6.42 -16.73
CA ASP A 306 11.14 -7.43 -16.97
C ASP A 306 9.71 -6.90 -16.86
N PHE A 307 9.42 -6.12 -15.80
CA PHE A 307 8.06 -5.61 -15.60
C PHE A 307 7.81 -4.26 -16.26
N GLU A 308 8.88 -3.52 -16.52
CA GLU A 308 8.89 -2.23 -17.25
C GLU A 308 7.92 -1.22 -16.62
N ILE A 309 8.08 -1.01 -15.30
CA ILE A 309 7.25 -0.11 -14.50
C ILE A 309 8.05 1.00 -13.80
N THR A 310 9.36 1.04 -13.97
CA THR A 310 10.17 2.16 -13.49
C THR A 310 10.20 3.30 -14.52
N VAL A 311 10.70 4.44 -14.09
CA VAL A 311 10.99 5.59 -14.93
C VAL A 311 12.40 6.09 -14.64
N PRO A 312 13.07 6.80 -15.57
CA PRO A 312 14.46 7.23 -15.37
C PRO A 312 14.71 8.00 -14.07
N GLN A 313 13.74 8.79 -13.62
CA GLN A 313 13.83 9.55 -12.37
C GLN A 313 13.86 8.63 -11.13
N ILE A 314 13.10 7.54 -11.15
CA ILE A 314 13.10 6.52 -10.10
C ILE A 314 14.40 5.75 -10.10
N ASP A 315 14.89 5.33 -11.28
CA ASP A 315 16.16 4.61 -11.41
C ASP A 315 17.30 5.46 -10.88
N TYR A 316 17.30 6.76 -11.19
CA TYR A 316 18.30 7.69 -10.68
C TYR A 316 18.27 7.88 -9.16
N LEU A 317 17.07 7.95 -8.55
CA LEU A 317 16.94 7.99 -7.09
C LEU A 317 17.51 6.73 -6.43
N VAL A 318 17.28 5.56 -7.03
CA VAL A 318 17.82 4.28 -6.52
C VAL A 318 19.34 4.27 -6.62
N GLU A 319 19.92 4.72 -7.75
CA GLU A 319 21.37 4.86 -7.92
C GLU A 319 21.98 5.76 -6.85
N LEU A 320 21.42 6.96 -6.64
CA LEU A 320 21.91 7.91 -5.63
C LEU A 320 21.88 7.31 -4.22
N ALA A 321 20.78 6.68 -3.85
CA ALA A 321 20.65 6.05 -2.54
C ALA A 321 21.67 4.90 -2.38
N GLN A 322 21.78 4.04 -3.38
CA GLN A 322 22.66 2.87 -3.34
C GLN A 322 24.15 3.23 -3.28
N LEU A 323 24.58 4.35 -3.89
CA LEU A 323 25.96 4.86 -3.80
C LEU A 323 26.37 5.11 -2.33
N VAL A 324 25.45 5.57 -1.49
CA VAL A 324 25.71 5.85 -0.07
C VAL A 324 25.53 4.59 0.79
N ILE A 325 24.49 3.82 0.54
CA ILE A 325 24.12 2.65 1.34
C ILE A 325 25.17 1.55 1.17
N GLY A 326 25.63 1.30 -0.04
CA GLY A 326 26.58 0.25 -0.37
C GLY A 326 26.00 -1.14 -0.07
N LYS A 327 26.75 -1.96 0.67
CA LYS A 327 26.33 -3.32 1.07
C LYS A 327 25.61 -3.39 2.43
N GLN A 328 25.32 -2.25 3.04
CA GLN A 328 24.71 -2.19 4.37
C GLN A 328 23.18 -2.08 4.33
N GLY A 329 22.58 -2.38 3.20
CA GLY A 329 21.15 -2.31 2.94
C GLY A 329 20.88 -2.26 1.44
N GLY A 330 19.72 -1.71 1.04
CA GLY A 330 19.36 -1.63 -0.37
C GLY A 330 18.30 -0.58 -0.64
N ALA A 331 18.10 -0.29 -1.93
CA ALA A 331 17.08 0.62 -2.41
C ALA A 331 16.38 0.06 -3.65
N ARG A 332 15.10 0.38 -3.81
CA ARG A 332 14.28 -0.03 -4.96
C ARG A 332 13.06 0.88 -5.13
N MET A 333 12.46 0.86 -6.31
CA MET A 333 11.13 1.41 -6.52
C MET A 333 10.10 0.69 -5.62
N THR A 334 9.06 1.39 -5.19
CA THR A 334 7.94 0.80 -4.42
C THR A 334 6.60 1.34 -4.92
N GLY A 335 5.56 0.51 -4.84
CA GLY A 335 4.20 0.84 -5.29
C GLY A 335 3.90 0.46 -6.74
N GLY A 336 2.86 1.03 -7.32
CA GLY A 336 2.37 0.67 -8.65
C GLY A 336 3.29 0.98 -9.84
N GLY A 337 4.35 1.74 -9.64
CA GLY A 337 5.30 2.13 -10.69
C GLY A 337 4.92 3.39 -11.46
N PHE A 338 5.60 3.62 -12.58
CA PHE A 338 5.42 4.78 -13.48
C PHE A 338 5.67 6.14 -12.81
N GLY A 339 6.50 6.18 -11.79
CA GLY A 339 6.81 7.28 -10.89
C GLY A 339 6.66 6.88 -9.42
N GLY A 340 6.18 7.79 -8.56
CA GLY A 340 6.01 7.56 -7.12
C GLY A 340 7.30 7.54 -6.35
N CYS A 341 7.48 6.52 -5.51
CA CYS A 341 8.55 6.50 -4.54
C CYS A 341 9.58 5.39 -4.78
N ILE A 342 10.76 5.62 -4.25
CA ILE A 342 11.68 4.55 -3.85
C ILE A 342 11.55 4.27 -2.37
N VAL A 343 11.87 3.05 -1.95
CA VAL A 343 12.12 2.67 -0.56
C VAL A 343 13.57 2.23 -0.42
N ALA A 344 14.19 2.65 0.66
CA ALA A 344 15.52 2.17 1.03
C ALA A 344 15.54 1.73 2.49
N LEU A 345 16.28 0.65 2.75
CA LEU A 345 16.65 0.20 4.08
C LEU A 345 18.14 0.49 4.27
N ALA A 346 18.48 1.25 5.28
CA ALA A 346 19.86 1.66 5.54
C ALA A 346 20.11 1.86 7.04
N PRO A 347 21.36 1.73 7.51
CA PRO A 347 21.72 2.13 8.86
C PRO A 347 21.33 3.58 9.16
N HIS A 348 20.93 3.87 10.40
CA HIS A 348 20.50 5.21 10.80
C HIS A 348 21.58 6.29 10.55
N ASP A 349 22.86 5.95 10.66
CA ASP A 349 23.96 6.87 10.40
C ASP A 349 24.15 7.24 8.93
N LYS A 350 23.54 6.48 8.01
CA LYS A 350 23.54 6.74 6.56
C LYS A 350 22.41 7.68 6.11
N VAL A 351 21.36 7.87 6.91
CA VAL A 351 20.14 8.59 6.52
C VAL A 351 20.44 10.00 6.00
N GLU A 352 21.25 10.77 6.73
CA GLU A 352 21.56 12.15 6.34
C GLU A 352 22.48 12.21 5.11
N ALA A 353 23.34 11.22 4.92
CA ALA A 353 24.16 11.14 3.72
C ALA A 353 23.32 10.79 2.48
N VAL A 354 22.33 9.90 2.61
CA VAL A 354 21.35 9.59 1.54
C VAL A 354 20.52 10.86 1.23
N ARG A 355 20.01 11.53 2.25
CA ARG A 355 19.25 12.79 2.07
C ARG A 355 20.06 13.81 1.29
N LYS A 356 21.32 14.00 1.69
CA LYS A 356 22.19 15.00 1.10
C LYS A 356 22.51 14.68 -0.37
N ILE A 357 22.86 13.44 -0.71
CA ILE A 357 23.20 13.09 -2.10
C ILE A 357 21.99 13.25 -3.02
N VAL A 358 20.79 12.88 -2.53
CA VAL A 358 19.54 13.03 -3.28
C VAL A 358 19.24 14.53 -3.50
N ALA A 359 19.23 15.34 -2.45
CA ALA A 359 18.95 16.78 -2.53
C ALA A 359 19.97 17.55 -3.41
N ASP A 360 21.24 17.15 -3.35
CA ASP A 360 22.29 17.82 -4.14
C ASP A 360 22.23 17.52 -5.65
N ASN A 361 21.60 16.42 -6.05
CA ASN A 361 21.70 15.91 -7.43
C ASN A 361 20.35 15.73 -8.14
N TYR A 362 19.30 15.31 -7.46
CA TYR A 362 18.06 14.88 -8.10
C TYR A 362 17.37 16.01 -8.89
N GLU A 363 17.13 17.16 -8.26
CA GLU A 363 16.49 18.30 -8.93
C GLU A 363 17.33 18.82 -10.12
N LYS A 364 18.65 18.82 -9.99
CA LYS A 364 19.56 19.26 -11.07
C LYS A 364 19.47 18.37 -12.30
N GLN A 365 19.31 17.06 -12.11
CA GLN A 365 19.27 16.08 -13.20
C GLN A 365 17.87 15.95 -13.81
N THR A 366 16.82 16.09 -13.00
CA THR A 366 15.45 15.76 -13.42
C THR A 366 14.54 16.98 -13.60
N GLY A 367 14.89 18.12 -13.02
CA GLY A 367 14.03 19.30 -12.93
C GLY A 367 12.87 19.16 -11.93
N LEU A 368 12.81 18.05 -11.20
CA LEU A 368 11.79 17.77 -10.17
C LEU A 368 12.44 17.82 -8.80
N LYS A 369 11.74 18.38 -7.84
CA LYS A 369 12.17 18.34 -6.44
C LYS A 369 11.56 17.10 -5.77
N GLU A 370 12.39 16.37 -5.06
CA GLU A 370 11.98 15.21 -4.29
C GLU A 370 11.34 15.59 -2.94
N ASP A 371 10.55 14.67 -2.37
CA ASP A 371 10.20 14.70 -0.95
C ASP A 371 10.85 13.50 -0.25
N PHE A 372 11.48 13.75 0.89
CA PHE A 372 12.26 12.76 1.63
C PHE A 372 11.63 12.48 2.99
N TYR A 373 11.29 11.23 3.25
CA TYR A 373 10.67 10.77 4.49
C TYR A 373 11.51 9.70 5.17
N VAL A 374 11.64 9.79 6.49
CA VAL A 374 12.16 8.71 7.34
C VAL A 374 10.98 8.14 8.10
N CYS A 375 10.70 6.87 7.89
CA CYS A 375 9.55 6.19 8.45
C CYS A 375 9.96 5.18 9.52
N THR A 376 9.02 4.87 10.39
CA THR A 376 9.10 3.75 11.31
C THR A 376 7.99 2.75 11.00
N ALA A 377 8.28 1.46 11.14
CA ALA A 377 7.25 0.44 11.05
C ALA A 377 6.22 0.63 12.18
N SER A 378 4.96 0.76 11.82
CA SER A 378 3.89 1.19 12.72
C SER A 378 2.87 0.09 12.97
N GLN A 379 2.13 0.21 14.08
CA GLN A 379 0.97 -0.61 14.34
C GLN A 379 -0.11 -0.37 13.28
N GLY A 380 -0.79 -1.43 12.84
CA GLY A 380 -1.95 -1.38 11.98
C GLY A 380 -3.13 -0.61 12.57
N VAL A 381 -4.31 -0.81 12.00
CA VAL A 381 -5.52 -0.09 12.40
C VAL A 381 -5.83 -0.25 13.89
N ARG A 382 -6.18 0.86 14.56
CA ARG A 382 -6.45 0.90 16.00
C ARG A 382 -7.48 1.95 16.38
N VAL A 383 -8.06 1.78 17.57
CA VAL A 383 -8.79 2.82 18.28
C VAL A 383 -7.79 3.72 19.02
N CYS A 384 -8.08 5.03 19.10
CA CYS A 384 -7.20 6.06 19.70
C CYS A 384 -7.87 6.80 20.85
#